data_dbad395ee4db124460d7e25f0c74a9b1
#
_entry.id   dbad395ee4db124460d7e25f0c74a9b1
#
_cell.length_a   1.000
_cell.length_b   1.000
_cell.length_c   1.000
_cell.angle_alpha   90.00
_cell.angle_beta   90.00
_cell.angle_gamma   90.00
#
_symmetry.space_group_name_H-M   'P 1'
#
loop_
_entity.id
_entity.type
_entity.pdbx_description
1 polymer ?
#
loop_
_entity_poly.entity_id
_entity_poly.type
_entity_poly.pdbx_seq_one_letter_code
_entity_poly.pdbx_strand_id
1 'polypeptide(L)'
;EDLDTVLEEYIRDNFSKLRKATIKPMLVERDLQTVAWRKSNLEELKDFDSDLLKDYNEFKSSDYNRLILDETARFTKVGNDIEIELYDDISYEELCENLKEEGFSLANLDEWEYLCGGGCRTLFPWGDDLDYNMNLLYFSKEDNDKYDLEEPNFFGLSIAYDPYKMEIIDNKSFSKGGDGGCNICGGFGEFLGYLSCSPYFNQVIDYEEEDLNGDFNFYRRIIRIGE
;
A
#
# COMPACT_ATOMS: atom_id res chain seq x y z
N GLU A 1 -10.20 20.08 -26.45
CA GLU A 1 -10.35 18.62 -26.62
C GLU A 1 -11.69 18.21 -26.06
N ASP A 2 -12.30 17.26 -26.70
CA ASP A 2 -13.59 16.71 -26.24
C ASP A 2 -13.34 15.87 -24.98
N LEU A 3 -14.21 16.01 -23.97
CA LEU A 3 -14.07 15.31 -22.68
C LEU A 3 -14.00 13.78 -22.86
N ASP A 4 -14.77 13.25 -23.80
CA ASP A 4 -14.78 11.82 -24.10
C ASP A 4 -13.40 11.34 -24.60
N THR A 5 -12.75 12.13 -25.45
CA THR A 5 -11.40 11.82 -25.96
C THR A 5 -10.37 11.80 -24.82
N VAL A 6 -10.42 12.79 -23.93
CA VAL A 6 -9.50 12.86 -22.78
C VAL A 6 -9.70 11.68 -21.83
N LEU A 7 -10.95 11.30 -21.58
CA LEU A 7 -11.27 10.15 -20.73
C LEU A 7 -10.84 8.82 -21.37
N GLU A 8 -11.05 8.65 -22.67
CA GLU A 8 -10.59 7.45 -23.38
C GLU A 8 -9.06 7.33 -23.36
N GLU A 9 -8.33 8.44 -23.50
CA GLU A 9 -6.87 8.47 -23.39
C GLU A 9 -6.42 8.11 -21.97
N TYR A 10 -7.03 8.70 -20.97
CA TYR A 10 -6.73 8.40 -19.58
C TYR A 10 -6.93 6.91 -19.24
N ILE A 11 -8.07 6.33 -19.64
CA ILE A 11 -8.35 4.90 -19.44
C ILE A 11 -7.33 4.04 -20.18
N ARG A 12 -7.05 4.36 -21.45
CA ARG A 12 -6.09 3.59 -22.25
C ARG A 12 -4.70 3.55 -21.62
N ASP A 13 -4.28 4.65 -20.99
CA ASP A 13 -2.92 4.81 -20.50
C ASP A 13 -2.75 4.28 -19.07
N ASN A 14 -3.82 4.27 -18.29
CA ASN A 14 -3.78 3.87 -16.88
C ASN A 14 -4.48 2.54 -16.57
N PHE A 15 -5.09 1.87 -17.53
CA PHE A 15 -5.75 0.59 -17.29
C PHE A 15 -5.08 -0.55 -18.02
N SER A 16 -5.03 -1.69 -17.34
CA SER A 16 -4.57 -2.93 -17.92
C SER A 16 -5.45 -3.37 -19.09
N LYS A 17 -4.83 -3.79 -20.19
CA LYS A 17 -5.54 -4.31 -21.35
C LYS A 17 -6.16 -5.68 -21.04
N LEU A 18 -7.34 -5.93 -21.60
CA LEU A 18 -7.97 -7.25 -21.52
C LEU A 18 -7.03 -8.33 -22.07
N ARG A 19 -6.75 -9.32 -21.26
CA ARG A 19 -5.84 -10.42 -21.59
C ARG A 19 -6.25 -11.71 -20.91
N LYS A 20 -5.70 -12.82 -21.36
CA LYS A 20 -5.83 -14.12 -20.72
C LYS A 20 -4.58 -14.39 -19.88
N ALA A 21 -4.76 -14.61 -18.60
CA ALA A 21 -3.70 -14.97 -17.67
C ALA A 21 -3.88 -16.40 -17.16
N THR A 22 -2.79 -17.00 -16.73
CA THR A 22 -2.79 -18.29 -16.01
C THR A 22 -2.14 -18.08 -14.67
N ILE A 23 -2.93 -18.16 -13.61
CA ILE A 23 -2.44 -17.97 -12.25
C ILE A 23 -2.07 -19.32 -11.66
N LYS A 24 -0.83 -19.49 -11.25
CA LYS A 24 -0.35 -20.68 -10.56
C LYS A 24 -0.75 -20.65 -9.08
N PRO A 25 -0.83 -21.79 -8.40
CA PRO A 25 -1.02 -21.84 -6.96
C PRO A 25 0.09 -21.06 -6.23
N MET A 26 -0.30 -20.24 -5.26
CA MET A 26 0.63 -19.48 -4.45
C MET A 26 0.15 -19.34 -3.01
N LEU A 27 1.08 -19.17 -2.09
CA LEU A 27 0.81 -18.64 -0.75
C LEU A 27 0.93 -17.13 -0.80
N VAL A 28 0.00 -16.44 -0.17
CA VAL A 28 -0.08 -14.98 -0.22
C VAL A 28 -0.16 -14.45 1.21
N GLU A 29 0.65 -13.49 1.53
CA GLU A 29 0.58 -12.81 2.81
C GLU A 29 -0.71 -12.00 2.91
N ARG A 30 -1.39 -12.13 4.04
CA ARG A 30 -2.69 -11.49 4.23
C ARG A 30 -2.58 -9.97 4.32
N ASP A 31 -1.64 -9.51 5.14
CA ASP A 31 -1.47 -8.11 5.47
C ASP A 31 -0.30 -7.51 4.69
N LEU A 32 -0.39 -6.21 4.40
CA LEU A 32 0.70 -5.48 3.76
C LEU A 32 1.85 -5.27 4.73
N GLN A 33 3.06 -5.35 4.20
CA GLN A 33 4.29 -4.96 4.87
C GLN A 33 4.66 -3.52 4.48
N THR A 34 5.26 -2.78 5.41
CA THR A 34 5.85 -1.47 5.14
C THR A 34 7.22 -1.63 4.51
N VAL A 35 7.58 -0.74 3.58
CA VAL A 35 8.97 -0.59 3.15
C VAL A 35 9.71 0.35 4.09
N ALA A 36 11.02 0.35 4.05
CA ALA A 36 11.92 1.28 4.76
C ALA A 36 11.81 1.27 6.30
N TRP A 37 10.66 1.00 6.87
CA TRP A 37 10.46 0.96 8.32
C TRP A 37 10.76 -0.43 8.88
N ARG A 38 11.79 -0.55 9.70
CA ARG A 38 12.13 -1.80 10.39
C ARG A 38 12.00 -1.68 11.90
N LYS A 39 11.53 -2.77 12.53
CA LYS A 39 11.52 -2.86 14.00
C LYS A 39 12.94 -2.83 14.55
N SER A 40 13.11 -2.10 15.63
CA SER A 40 14.39 -1.88 16.28
C SER A 40 14.26 -1.92 17.81
N ASN A 41 15.36 -1.68 18.50
CA ASN A 41 15.44 -1.67 19.96
C ASN A 41 16.26 -0.47 20.46
N LEU A 42 16.28 -0.28 21.80
CA LEU A 42 16.99 0.84 22.41
C LEU A 42 18.51 0.83 22.22
N GLU A 43 19.12 -0.31 21.99
CA GLU A 43 20.57 -0.39 21.77
C GLU A 43 20.90 0.12 20.36
N GLU A 44 20.16 -0.36 19.37
CA GLU A 44 20.29 0.12 17.99
C GLU A 44 19.96 1.60 17.87
N LEU A 45 18.89 2.06 18.56
CA LEU A 45 18.54 3.49 18.56
C LEU A 45 19.69 4.39 19.03
N LYS A 46 20.44 3.95 20.05
CA LYS A 46 21.60 4.71 20.57
C LYS A 46 22.76 4.75 19.56
N ASP A 47 22.94 3.68 18.83
CA ASP A 47 24.03 3.55 17.85
C ASP A 47 23.69 4.29 16.56
N PHE A 48 22.39 4.40 16.24
CA PHE A 48 21.89 5.06 15.04
C PHE A 48 22.03 6.59 15.15
N ASP A 49 21.46 7.20 16.20
CA ASP A 49 21.60 8.63 16.48
C ASP A 49 21.38 8.92 17.97
N SER A 50 22.33 9.64 18.58
CA SER A 50 22.26 10.01 20.01
C SER A 50 21.12 10.99 20.32
N ASP A 51 20.70 11.81 19.38
CA ASP A 51 19.63 12.81 19.59
C ASP A 51 18.27 12.11 19.62
N LEU A 52 18.08 11.02 18.87
CA LEU A 52 16.87 10.20 18.92
C LEU A 52 16.60 9.57 20.30
N LEU A 53 17.66 9.32 21.07
CA LEU A 53 17.48 8.84 22.44
C LEU A 53 16.83 9.91 23.33
N LYS A 54 17.09 11.18 23.08
CA LYS A 54 16.43 12.28 23.78
C LYS A 54 14.96 12.33 23.41
N ASP A 55 14.64 12.30 22.10
CA ASP A 55 13.27 12.30 21.61
C ASP A 55 12.47 11.10 22.15
N TYR A 56 13.09 9.92 22.19
CA TYR A 56 12.50 8.74 22.79
C TYR A 56 12.17 8.94 24.29
N ASN A 57 13.08 9.53 25.08
CA ASN A 57 12.86 9.76 26.51
C ASN A 57 11.79 10.82 26.75
N GLU A 58 11.72 11.85 25.92
CA GLU A 58 10.65 12.86 25.95
C GLU A 58 9.31 12.24 25.59
N PHE A 59 9.25 11.44 24.51
CA PHE A 59 8.06 10.72 24.11
C PHE A 59 7.58 9.74 25.19
N LYS A 60 8.47 8.99 25.80
CA LYS A 60 8.15 8.05 26.89
C LYS A 60 7.42 8.75 28.03
N SER A 61 7.77 9.98 28.33
CA SER A 61 7.20 10.80 29.42
C SER A 61 5.97 11.60 29.00
N SER A 62 5.65 11.64 27.70
CA SER A 62 4.52 12.40 27.15
C SER A 62 3.20 11.63 27.26
N ASP A 63 2.09 12.31 27.01
CA ASP A 63 0.75 11.71 26.89
C ASP A 63 0.44 11.22 25.45
N TYR A 64 1.34 11.44 24.50
CA TYR A 64 1.15 10.99 23.13
C TYR A 64 1.31 9.48 23.01
N ASN A 65 0.49 8.86 22.17
CA ASN A 65 0.56 7.41 21.89
C ASN A 65 1.51 7.08 20.74
N ARG A 66 1.85 8.06 19.90
CA ARG A 66 2.75 7.90 18.76
C ARG A 66 3.54 9.17 18.52
N LEU A 67 4.81 9.02 18.16
CA LEU A 67 5.69 10.06 17.64
C LEU A 67 6.30 9.55 16.33
N ILE A 68 6.22 10.35 15.29
CA ILE A 68 6.86 10.10 14.00
C ILE A 68 7.86 11.21 13.77
N LEU A 69 9.10 10.83 13.56
CA LEU A 69 10.18 11.67 13.07
C LEU A 69 10.38 11.28 11.61
N ASP A 70 10.05 12.19 10.73
CA ASP A 70 10.00 11.98 9.28
C ASP A 70 11.29 11.31 8.77
N GLU A 71 11.13 10.24 7.99
CA GLU A 71 12.22 9.44 7.41
C GLU A 71 13.37 9.14 8.38
N THR A 72 13.05 8.94 9.67
CA THR A 72 14.08 8.74 10.70
C THR A 72 13.68 7.67 11.72
N ALA A 73 12.63 7.91 12.51
CA ALA A 73 12.19 7.00 13.55
C ALA A 73 10.69 7.11 13.85
N ARG A 74 10.09 6.03 14.30
CA ARG A 74 8.72 6.00 14.87
C ARG A 74 8.75 5.34 16.23
N PHE A 75 8.05 5.95 17.19
CA PHE A 75 7.82 5.42 18.52
C PHE A 75 6.32 5.26 18.76
N THR A 76 5.88 4.07 19.15
CA THR A 76 4.46 3.80 19.40
C THR A 76 4.29 3.13 20.75
N LYS A 77 3.42 3.67 21.61
CA LYS A 77 3.08 3.03 22.90
C LYS A 77 2.11 1.88 22.68
N VAL A 78 2.53 0.67 23.07
CA VAL A 78 1.76 -0.56 22.97
C VAL A 78 1.66 -1.18 24.36
N GLY A 79 0.52 -0.95 25.04
CA GLY A 79 0.37 -1.35 26.44
C GLY A 79 1.36 -0.62 27.35
N ASN A 80 2.28 -1.37 27.97
CA ASN A 80 3.34 -0.80 28.84
C ASN A 80 4.68 -0.65 28.12
N ASP A 81 4.79 -1.08 26.88
CA ASP A 81 6.01 -1.05 26.09
C ASP A 81 5.97 0.05 25.02
N ILE A 82 7.12 0.36 24.46
CA ILE A 82 7.26 1.27 23.33
C ILE A 82 7.91 0.49 22.20
N GLU A 83 7.17 0.33 21.12
CA GLU A 83 7.73 -0.14 19.85
C GLU A 83 8.55 0.96 19.22
N ILE A 84 9.72 0.58 18.71
CA ILE A 84 10.69 1.45 18.03
C ILE A 84 10.82 0.93 16.60
N GLU A 85 10.66 1.82 15.65
CA GLU A 85 10.96 1.57 14.24
C GLU A 85 11.94 2.62 13.76
N LEU A 86 12.94 2.19 13.02
CA LEU A 86 13.93 3.06 12.35
C LEU A 86 13.67 3.05 10.86
N TYR A 87 13.98 4.15 10.20
CA TYR A 87 13.85 4.31 8.76
C TYR A 87 15.20 4.03 8.11
N ASP A 88 15.22 3.11 7.18
CA ASP A 88 16.37 2.82 6.32
C ASP A 88 15.90 2.98 4.86
N ASP A 89 16.51 3.89 4.12
CA ASP A 89 16.24 4.04 2.69
C ASP A 89 16.41 2.70 1.98
N ILE A 90 15.49 2.40 1.10
CA ILE A 90 15.52 1.15 0.32
C ILE A 90 15.04 1.41 -1.11
N SER A 91 15.80 0.97 -2.06
CA SER A 91 15.42 0.98 -3.47
C SER A 91 14.51 -0.21 -3.81
N TYR A 92 13.84 -0.13 -4.96
CA TYR A 92 13.03 -1.24 -5.48
C TYR A 92 13.86 -2.51 -5.70
N GLU A 93 15.08 -2.36 -6.20
CA GLU A 93 16.00 -3.47 -6.42
C GLU A 93 16.38 -4.17 -5.13
N GLU A 94 16.77 -3.40 -4.12
CA GLU A 94 17.13 -3.94 -2.81
C GLU A 94 15.95 -4.66 -2.15
N LEU A 95 14.73 -4.11 -2.26
CA LEU A 95 13.52 -4.80 -1.79
C LEU A 95 13.36 -6.15 -2.47
N CYS A 96 13.50 -6.20 -3.81
CA CYS A 96 13.37 -7.45 -4.57
C CYS A 96 14.47 -8.47 -4.22
N GLU A 97 15.72 -8.01 -4.02
CA GLU A 97 16.83 -8.87 -3.62
C GLU A 97 16.62 -9.44 -2.22
N ASN A 98 16.25 -8.61 -1.25
CA ASN A 98 15.95 -9.03 0.12
C ASN A 98 14.82 -10.07 0.16
N LEU A 99 13.74 -9.84 -0.57
CA LEU A 99 12.63 -10.79 -0.66
C LEU A 99 13.08 -12.14 -1.24
N LYS A 100 13.89 -12.10 -2.28
CA LYS A 100 14.42 -13.32 -2.93
C LYS A 100 15.34 -14.11 -2.00
N GLU A 101 16.17 -13.43 -1.23
CA GLU A 101 17.05 -14.08 -0.23
C GLU A 101 16.22 -14.77 0.87
N GLU A 102 15.10 -14.21 1.25
CA GLU A 102 14.16 -14.79 2.21
C GLU A 102 13.24 -15.88 1.60
N GLY A 103 13.30 -16.09 0.29
CA GLY A 103 12.46 -17.05 -0.41
C GLY A 103 11.07 -16.54 -0.79
N PHE A 104 10.89 -15.23 -0.80
CA PHE A 104 9.65 -14.57 -1.21
C PHE A 104 9.80 -13.87 -2.57
N SER A 105 8.70 -13.37 -3.08
CA SER A 105 8.64 -12.48 -4.23
C SER A 105 7.44 -11.54 -4.16
N LEU A 106 7.45 -10.49 -4.96
CA LEU A 106 6.29 -9.66 -5.23
C LEU A 106 5.34 -10.36 -6.21
N ALA A 107 4.05 -10.06 -6.12
CA ALA A 107 3.09 -10.48 -7.13
C ALA A 107 3.35 -9.76 -8.45
N ASN A 108 3.30 -10.49 -9.57
CA ASN A 108 3.28 -9.83 -10.87
C ASN A 108 1.89 -9.23 -11.15
N LEU A 109 1.78 -8.48 -12.25
CA LEU A 109 0.54 -7.79 -12.62
C LEU A 109 -0.67 -8.73 -12.72
N ASP A 110 -0.51 -9.89 -13.36
CA ASP A 110 -1.59 -10.86 -13.53
C ASP A 110 -2.04 -11.46 -12.19
N GLU A 111 -1.07 -11.78 -11.35
CA GLU A 111 -1.31 -12.32 -10.02
C GLU A 111 -2.01 -11.30 -9.13
N TRP A 112 -1.53 -10.06 -9.12
CA TRP A 112 -2.11 -9.02 -8.29
C TRP A 112 -3.56 -8.70 -8.70
N GLU A 113 -3.83 -8.55 -9.99
CA GLU A 113 -5.19 -8.30 -10.49
C GLU A 113 -6.15 -9.44 -10.13
N TYR A 114 -5.66 -10.68 -10.18
CA TYR A 114 -6.44 -11.83 -9.74
C TYR A 114 -6.67 -11.82 -8.23
N LEU A 115 -5.66 -11.53 -7.44
CA LEU A 115 -5.78 -11.43 -5.97
C LEU A 115 -6.73 -10.30 -5.54
N CYS A 116 -6.74 -9.20 -6.25
CA CYS A 116 -7.65 -8.08 -6.01
C CYS A 116 -9.09 -8.43 -6.37
N GLY A 117 -9.35 -8.83 -7.61
CA GLY A 117 -10.69 -8.92 -8.18
C GLY A 117 -11.23 -10.34 -8.38
N GLY A 118 -10.42 -11.39 -8.15
CA GLY A 118 -10.87 -12.77 -8.38
C GLY A 118 -11.21 -13.09 -9.83
N GLY A 119 -10.72 -12.26 -10.78
CA GLY A 119 -11.09 -12.35 -12.20
C GLY A 119 -12.45 -11.73 -12.53
N CYS A 120 -12.93 -10.79 -11.72
CA CYS A 120 -14.12 -10.01 -12.02
C CYS A 120 -13.98 -9.29 -13.37
N ARG A 121 -15.11 -8.86 -13.94
CA ARG A 121 -15.15 -8.06 -15.17
C ARG A 121 -15.76 -6.69 -14.95
N THR A 122 -15.96 -6.35 -13.70
CA THR A 122 -16.48 -5.08 -13.22
C THR A 122 -15.35 -4.10 -12.98
N LEU A 123 -15.65 -2.83 -12.95
CA LEU A 123 -14.67 -1.76 -12.71
C LEU A 123 -13.99 -1.94 -11.34
N PHE A 124 -14.76 -2.28 -10.32
CA PHE A 124 -14.29 -2.55 -8.96
C PHE A 124 -14.54 -4.01 -8.56
N PRO A 125 -13.88 -4.53 -7.52
CA PRO A 125 -14.16 -5.87 -7.02
C PRO A 125 -15.60 -6.12 -6.59
N TRP A 126 -16.32 -5.06 -6.22
CA TRP A 126 -17.72 -5.10 -5.77
C TRP A 126 -18.76 -4.76 -6.84
N GLY A 127 -18.37 -4.27 -8.04
CA GLY A 127 -19.27 -3.90 -9.13
C GLY A 127 -18.76 -2.73 -9.98
N ASP A 128 -19.64 -2.09 -10.72
CA ASP A 128 -19.32 -0.99 -11.64
C ASP A 128 -19.61 0.39 -11.04
N ASP A 129 -20.29 0.45 -9.91
CA ASP A 129 -20.74 1.69 -9.28
C ASP A 129 -20.13 1.88 -7.88
N LEU A 130 -20.05 3.13 -7.45
CA LEU A 130 -19.84 3.52 -6.05
C LEU A 130 -21.22 3.67 -5.41
N ASP A 131 -21.56 2.79 -4.46
CA ASP A 131 -22.86 2.86 -3.78
C ASP A 131 -22.86 4.00 -2.75
N TYR A 132 -23.94 4.75 -2.70
CA TYR A 132 -24.14 5.86 -1.76
C TYR A 132 -24.12 5.43 -0.30
N ASN A 133 -24.36 4.15 -0.01
CA ASN A 133 -24.33 3.59 1.34
C ASN A 133 -22.96 3.07 1.76
N MET A 134 -21.97 3.07 0.85
CA MET A 134 -20.62 2.67 1.19
C MET A 134 -19.93 3.76 2.02
N ASN A 135 -19.27 3.36 3.09
CA ASN A 135 -18.39 4.23 3.85
C ASN A 135 -17.01 4.27 3.17
N LEU A 136 -16.88 5.17 2.21
CA LEU A 136 -15.70 5.29 1.33
C LEU A 136 -14.66 6.30 1.82
N LEU A 137 -15.01 7.14 2.80
CA LEU A 137 -14.13 8.20 3.28
C LEU A 137 -13.52 7.80 4.63
N TYR A 138 -12.26 7.43 4.62
CA TYR A 138 -11.52 7.09 5.84
C TYR A 138 -11.60 8.17 6.92
N PHE A 139 -11.47 9.44 6.56
CA PHE A 139 -11.49 10.57 7.49
C PHE A 139 -12.89 10.97 7.97
N SER A 140 -13.95 10.48 7.36
CA SER A 140 -15.33 10.71 7.84
C SER A 140 -15.84 9.59 8.75
N LYS A 141 -15.01 8.61 9.05
CA LYS A 141 -15.29 7.52 9.95
C LYS A 141 -15.56 8.04 11.36
N GLU A 142 -16.78 7.88 11.86
CA GLU A 142 -17.09 8.03 13.28
C GLU A 142 -16.52 6.85 14.06
N ASP A 143 -16.32 7.00 15.39
CA ASP A 143 -15.55 6.07 16.26
C ASP A 143 -15.94 4.57 16.21
N ASN A 144 -16.97 4.18 15.49
CA ASN A 144 -17.40 2.78 15.32
C ASN A 144 -17.83 2.43 13.88
N ASP A 145 -17.67 3.35 12.93
CA ASP A 145 -18.03 3.08 11.56
C ASP A 145 -16.95 2.26 10.89
N LYS A 146 -17.38 1.28 10.10
CA LYS A 146 -16.53 0.39 9.35
C LYS A 146 -16.11 1.06 8.05
N TYR A 147 -14.82 1.01 7.75
CA TYR A 147 -14.31 1.52 6.50
C TYR A 147 -14.40 0.41 5.45
N ASP A 148 -15.33 0.56 4.50
CA ASP A 148 -15.72 -0.53 3.61
C ASP A 148 -14.59 -0.99 2.69
N LEU A 149 -13.69 -0.08 2.30
CA LEU A 149 -12.58 -0.42 1.42
C LEU A 149 -11.49 -1.28 2.08
N GLU A 150 -11.45 -1.34 3.42
CA GLU A 150 -10.56 -2.23 4.16
C GLU A 150 -11.14 -3.64 4.39
N GLU A 151 -12.40 -3.87 4.00
CA GLU A 151 -13.01 -5.19 4.09
C GLU A 151 -12.23 -6.20 3.26
N PRO A 152 -11.96 -7.39 3.83
CA PRO A 152 -11.31 -8.44 3.08
C PRO A 152 -12.14 -8.85 1.85
N ASN A 153 -11.47 -9.00 0.73
CA ASN A 153 -12.08 -9.48 -0.50
C ASN A 153 -12.38 -11.00 -0.43
N PHE A 154 -12.79 -11.58 -1.57
CA PHE A 154 -13.10 -13.01 -1.70
C PHE A 154 -11.98 -13.94 -1.21
N PHE A 155 -10.71 -13.55 -1.31
CA PHE A 155 -9.57 -14.33 -0.84
C PHE A 155 -9.20 -14.05 0.63
N GLY A 156 -9.94 -13.18 1.32
CA GLY A 156 -9.63 -12.76 2.67
C GLY A 156 -8.48 -11.76 2.76
N LEU A 157 -8.18 -11.06 1.65
CA LEU A 157 -7.15 -10.04 1.54
C LEU A 157 -7.77 -8.66 1.58
N SER A 158 -7.24 -7.76 2.39
CA SER A 158 -7.53 -6.34 2.28
C SER A 158 -6.63 -5.74 1.21
N ILE A 159 -7.22 -5.09 0.22
CA ILE A 159 -6.52 -4.54 -0.95
C ILE A 159 -6.49 -3.01 -0.93
N ALA A 160 -7.63 -2.38 -0.60
CA ALA A 160 -7.72 -0.94 -0.47
C ALA A 160 -7.61 -0.58 1.01
N TYR A 161 -6.43 -0.32 1.49
CA TYR A 161 -6.21 0.13 2.86
C TYR A 161 -6.53 1.62 3.01
N ASP A 162 -6.33 2.14 4.21
CA ASP A 162 -6.49 3.55 4.51
C ASP A 162 -5.76 4.43 3.49
N PRO A 163 -6.10 5.72 3.39
CA PRO A 163 -5.63 6.57 2.32
C PRO A 163 -4.12 6.49 2.17
N TYR A 164 -3.68 6.53 0.93
CA TYR A 164 -2.28 6.61 0.50
C TYR A 164 -1.49 5.29 0.48
N LYS A 165 -1.99 4.19 0.99
CA LYS A 165 -1.26 2.91 0.92
C LYS A 165 -1.33 2.31 -0.48
N MET A 166 -0.21 2.37 -1.18
CA MET A 166 -0.04 1.77 -2.50
C MET A 166 0.80 0.52 -2.41
N GLU A 167 0.41 -0.53 -3.13
CA GLU A 167 1.09 -1.83 -3.11
C GLU A 167 2.08 -1.93 -4.27
N ILE A 168 3.35 -2.12 -3.94
CA ILE A 168 4.43 -2.42 -4.89
C ILE A 168 4.23 -3.84 -5.41
N ILE A 169 4.35 -4.00 -6.71
CA ILE A 169 4.31 -5.29 -7.40
C ILE A 169 5.61 -5.53 -8.18
N ASP A 170 5.74 -6.69 -8.78
CA ASP A 170 6.86 -7.02 -9.66
C ASP A 170 6.79 -6.23 -10.98
N ASN A 171 6.82 -4.90 -10.83
CA ASN A 171 6.87 -3.92 -11.92
C ASN A 171 7.31 -2.55 -11.38
N LYS A 172 8.33 -1.95 -12.00
CA LYS A 172 8.90 -0.67 -11.58
C LYS A 172 8.10 0.56 -12.03
N SER A 173 7.25 0.41 -13.04
CA SER A 173 6.62 1.54 -13.71
C SER A 173 5.29 1.94 -13.07
N PHE A 174 4.76 1.15 -12.16
CA PHE A 174 3.51 1.47 -11.47
C PHE A 174 3.31 0.65 -10.18
N SER A 175 2.52 1.20 -9.29
CA SER A 175 1.97 0.52 -8.11
C SER A 175 0.49 0.18 -8.32
N LYS A 176 -0.08 -0.52 -7.37
CA LYS A 176 -1.46 -1.01 -7.39
C LYS A 176 -2.15 -0.74 -6.06
N GLY A 177 -3.47 -0.78 -6.07
CA GLY A 177 -4.26 -0.70 -4.85
C GLY A 177 -4.33 0.70 -4.23
N GLY A 178 -4.55 0.74 -2.95
CA GLY A 178 -4.89 1.95 -2.21
C GLY A 178 -6.40 2.24 -2.28
N ASP A 179 -6.82 3.26 -1.61
CA ASP A 179 -8.23 3.66 -1.49
C ASP A 179 -8.60 4.92 -2.29
N GLY A 180 -7.67 5.41 -3.09
CA GLY A 180 -7.85 6.62 -3.87
C GLY A 180 -7.59 7.93 -3.13
N GLY A 181 -7.20 7.89 -1.86
CA GLY A 181 -6.97 9.09 -1.06
C GLY A 181 -5.99 10.07 -1.71
N CYS A 182 -4.89 9.58 -2.25
CA CYS A 182 -3.90 10.38 -2.98
C CYS A 182 -4.52 11.10 -4.19
N ASN A 183 -5.30 10.38 -4.98
CA ASN A 183 -5.91 10.93 -6.20
C ASN A 183 -7.01 11.95 -5.87
N ILE A 184 -7.82 11.69 -4.85
CA ILE A 184 -8.85 12.61 -4.38
C ILE A 184 -8.22 13.91 -3.88
N CYS A 185 -7.19 13.82 -3.04
CA CYS A 185 -6.44 14.99 -2.57
C CYS A 185 -5.69 15.69 -3.71
N GLY A 186 -5.26 14.97 -4.73
CA GLY A 186 -4.62 15.50 -5.94
C GLY A 186 -5.56 16.25 -6.90
N GLY A 187 -6.87 16.30 -6.60
CA GLY A 187 -7.84 17.07 -7.37
C GLY A 187 -8.52 16.34 -8.52
N PHE A 188 -8.39 15.00 -8.61
CA PHE A 188 -9.08 14.18 -9.63
C PHE A 188 -10.60 14.05 -9.39
N GLY A 189 -11.08 14.46 -8.22
CA GLY A 189 -12.47 14.29 -7.81
C GLY A 189 -12.79 12.87 -7.35
N GLU A 190 -13.98 12.69 -6.78
CA GLU A 190 -14.34 11.46 -6.08
C GLU A 190 -14.27 10.23 -6.98
N PHE A 191 -14.97 10.23 -8.12
CA PHE A 191 -15.04 9.04 -8.97
C PHE A 191 -13.69 8.61 -9.51
N LEU A 192 -12.94 9.52 -10.12
CA LEU A 192 -11.60 9.22 -10.65
C LEU A 192 -10.61 8.90 -9.54
N GLY A 193 -10.76 9.51 -8.37
CA GLY A 193 -9.93 9.21 -7.20
C GLY A 193 -10.02 7.75 -6.77
N TYR A 194 -11.21 7.16 -6.80
CA TYR A 194 -11.40 5.76 -6.42
C TYR A 194 -10.97 4.73 -7.48
N LEU A 195 -10.51 5.14 -8.65
CA LEU A 195 -10.04 4.20 -9.67
C LEU A 195 -8.87 3.33 -9.20
N SER A 196 -8.09 3.78 -8.23
CA SER A 196 -7.05 2.97 -7.59
C SER A 196 -7.58 1.69 -6.91
N CYS A 197 -8.86 1.67 -6.52
CA CYS A 197 -9.53 0.48 -6.01
C CYS A 197 -9.88 -0.54 -7.10
N SER A 198 -9.78 -0.16 -8.39
CA SER A 198 -9.99 -1.07 -9.51
C SER A 198 -8.85 -2.07 -9.61
N PRO A 199 -9.14 -3.38 -9.81
CA PRO A 199 -8.09 -4.36 -10.08
C PRO A 199 -7.21 -3.98 -11.28
N TYR A 200 -7.77 -3.26 -12.23
CA TYR A 200 -7.16 -2.99 -13.53
C TYR A 200 -6.45 -1.64 -13.62
N PHE A 201 -6.60 -0.77 -12.63
CA PHE A 201 -5.94 0.52 -12.61
C PHE A 201 -4.45 0.37 -12.25
N ASN A 202 -3.60 1.12 -12.95
CA ASN A 202 -2.16 1.19 -12.72
C ASN A 202 -1.81 2.61 -12.28
N GLN A 203 -1.39 2.76 -11.05
CA GLN A 203 -0.86 4.04 -10.57
C GLN A 203 0.55 4.20 -11.11
N VAL A 204 0.73 5.06 -12.12
CA VAL A 204 2.04 5.28 -12.75
C VAL A 204 2.99 5.91 -11.75
N ILE A 205 4.11 5.25 -11.52
CA ILE A 205 5.22 5.68 -10.67
C ILE A 205 6.50 5.20 -11.36
N ASP A 206 7.58 5.92 -11.21
CA ASP A 206 8.89 5.50 -11.69
C ASP A 206 9.81 5.19 -10.51
N TYR A 207 9.88 3.92 -10.14
CA TYR A 207 10.75 3.44 -9.07
C TYR A 207 12.23 3.28 -9.51
N GLU A 208 12.59 3.64 -10.75
CA GLU A 208 13.98 3.65 -11.18
C GLU A 208 14.73 4.90 -10.70
N GLU A 209 14.02 6.00 -10.50
CA GLU A 209 14.61 7.29 -10.15
C GLU A 209 14.36 7.70 -8.69
N GLU A 210 13.46 7.02 -7.96
CA GLU A 210 13.05 7.38 -6.60
C GLU A 210 13.20 6.21 -5.63
N ASP A 211 13.70 6.48 -4.42
CA ASP A 211 13.65 5.54 -3.30
C ASP A 211 12.21 5.29 -2.87
N LEU A 212 11.97 4.11 -2.33
CA LEU A 212 10.65 3.73 -1.86
C LEU A 212 10.30 4.48 -0.58
N ASN A 213 9.20 5.23 -0.61
CA ASN A 213 8.71 5.96 0.55
C ASN A 213 7.89 5.07 1.48
N GLY A 214 8.37 4.89 2.71
CA GLY A 214 7.76 4.01 3.71
C GLY A 214 6.39 4.44 4.24
N ASP A 215 5.92 5.66 3.93
CA ASP A 215 4.60 6.14 4.33
C ASP A 215 3.53 5.84 3.28
N PHE A 216 3.92 5.67 2.02
CA PHE A 216 3.00 5.44 0.91
C PHE A 216 3.17 4.08 0.24
N ASN A 217 4.39 3.52 0.26
CA ASN A 217 4.70 2.28 -0.40
C ASN A 217 4.64 1.10 0.57
N PHE A 218 3.89 0.11 0.17
CA PHE A 218 3.70 -1.14 0.90
C PHE A 218 3.87 -2.31 -0.06
N TYR A 219 4.10 -3.49 0.45
CA TYR A 219 4.22 -4.67 -0.38
C TYR A 219 3.58 -5.89 0.29
N ARG A 220 3.31 -6.92 -0.50
CA ARG A 220 2.77 -8.20 -0.06
C ARG A 220 3.69 -9.31 -0.54
N ARG A 221 4.12 -10.17 0.38
CA ARG A 221 4.96 -11.31 0.04
C ARG A 221 4.14 -12.45 -0.52
N ILE A 222 4.66 -13.09 -1.55
CA ILE A 222 4.09 -14.32 -2.08
C ILE A 222 5.15 -15.41 -2.19
N ILE A 223 4.68 -16.67 -2.19
CA ILE A 223 5.49 -17.85 -2.53
C ILE A 223 4.76 -18.62 -3.61
N ARG A 224 5.34 -18.75 -4.79
CA ARG A 224 4.78 -19.56 -5.87
C ARG A 224 5.03 -21.04 -5.60
N ILE A 225 4.00 -21.88 -5.74
CA ILE A 225 4.10 -23.30 -5.44
C ILE A 225 4.38 -24.06 -6.73
N GLY A 226 5.50 -24.80 -6.76
CA GLY A 226 5.87 -25.66 -7.88
C GLY A 226 6.74 -25.01 -8.96
N GLU A 227 7.44 -23.94 -8.62
CA GLU A 227 8.57 -23.41 -9.40
C GLU A 227 9.89 -23.99 -8.96
#